data_d69a8bc807dd8caf5b606115c3ac3585
#
_entry.id   d69a8bc807dd8caf5b606115c3ac3585
#
_cell.length_a   1.000
_cell.length_b   1.000
_cell.length_c   1.000
_cell.angle_alpha   90.00
_cell.angle_beta   90.00
_cell.angle_gamma   90.00
#
_symmetry.space_group_name_H-M   'P 1'
#
loop_
_entity.id
_entity.type
_entity.pdbx_description
1 polymer ?
#
loop_
_entity_poly.entity_id
_entity_poly.type
_entity_poly.pdbx_seq_one_letter_code
_entity_poly.pdbx_strand_id
1 'polypeptide(L)'
;MKSIHKRMMLMLAVSLICAAVTANLTQNSRSAIHRVEQYAPEVVSGIVYDEWLVETHGGFHGDGDTLIRFDVTDPSVFDDFCAPPFESTIEIPTENEMTVENLVLFSTDAEIPDPETAYWMLDAHGPASIPWANLSIGLYYPEEQTFYWYESDT
;
A
#
# COMPACT_ATOMS: atom_id res chain seq x y z
N MET A 1 41.78 28.97 9.88
CA MET A 1 41.72 27.51 9.67
C MET A 1 40.58 26.78 10.41
N LYS A 2 40.38 26.94 11.72
CA LYS A 2 39.31 26.22 12.48
C LYS A 2 37.87 26.42 11.94
N SER A 3 37.55 27.59 11.36
CA SER A 3 36.22 27.89 10.79
C SER A 3 35.93 27.14 9.50
N ILE A 4 36.92 26.95 8.63
CA ILE A 4 36.75 26.25 7.36
C ILE A 4 36.51 24.76 7.60
N HIS A 5 37.26 24.14 8.51
CA HIS A 5 37.03 22.72 8.86
C HIS A 5 35.65 22.47 9.45
N LYS A 6 35.12 23.37 10.29
CA LYS A 6 33.77 23.25 10.82
C LYS A 6 32.69 23.32 9.70
N ARG A 7 32.87 24.24 8.73
CA ARG A 7 31.92 24.36 7.59
C ARG A 7 32.01 23.13 6.68
N MET A 8 33.20 22.62 6.39
CA MET A 8 33.37 21.39 5.60
C MET A 8 32.74 20.18 6.31
N MET A 9 32.94 20.02 7.60
CA MET A 9 32.30 18.93 8.39
C MET A 9 30.77 19.02 8.40
N LEU A 10 30.21 20.23 8.50
CA LEU A 10 28.78 20.45 8.44
C LEU A 10 28.21 20.08 7.06
N MET A 11 28.89 20.52 5.97
CA MET A 11 28.45 20.19 4.61
C MET A 11 28.50 18.69 4.34
N LEU A 12 29.56 18.01 4.83
CA LEU A 12 29.66 16.55 4.71
C LEU A 12 28.54 15.82 5.45
N ALA A 13 28.24 16.26 6.69
CA ALA A 13 27.16 15.68 7.48
C ALA A 13 25.80 15.86 6.81
N VAL A 14 25.49 17.04 6.28
CA VAL A 14 24.27 17.31 5.54
C VAL A 14 24.18 16.44 4.29
N SER A 15 25.26 16.30 3.52
CA SER A 15 25.30 15.45 2.31
C SER A 15 25.06 13.99 2.64
N LEU A 16 25.62 13.48 3.75
CA LEU A 16 25.41 12.09 4.19
C LEU A 16 23.96 11.86 4.64
N ILE A 17 23.36 12.81 5.36
CA ILE A 17 21.96 12.73 5.77
C ILE A 17 21.06 12.74 4.52
N CYS A 18 21.27 13.65 3.59
CA CYS A 18 20.49 13.70 2.35
C CYS A 18 20.61 12.39 1.56
N ALA A 19 21.82 11.84 1.43
CA ALA A 19 22.04 10.57 0.74
C ALA A 19 21.31 9.40 1.43
N ALA A 20 21.36 9.34 2.76
CA ALA A 20 20.66 8.30 3.53
C ALA A 20 19.15 8.41 3.38
N VAL A 21 18.57 9.62 3.47
CA VAL A 21 17.15 9.86 3.27
C VAL A 21 16.72 9.47 1.86
N THR A 22 17.48 9.89 0.83
CA THR A 22 17.18 9.54 -0.55
C THR A 22 17.23 8.02 -0.77
N ALA A 23 18.23 7.33 -0.22
CA ALA A 23 18.33 5.88 -0.32
C ALA A 23 17.15 5.17 0.32
N ASN A 24 16.72 5.61 1.51
CA ASN A 24 15.57 5.04 2.22
C ASN A 24 14.27 5.24 1.43
N LEU A 25 14.00 6.47 0.95
CA LEU A 25 12.82 6.76 0.13
C LEU A 25 12.79 5.91 -1.15
N THR A 26 13.94 5.75 -1.82
CA THR A 26 14.04 4.93 -3.02
C THR A 26 13.78 3.45 -2.72
N GLN A 27 14.25 2.94 -1.58
CA GLN A 27 14.01 1.56 -1.18
C GLN A 27 12.53 1.34 -0.84
N ASN A 28 11.91 2.23 -0.08
CA ASN A 28 10.49 2.16 0.26
C ASN A 28 9.62 2.19 -0.99
N SER A 29 9.88 3.11 -1.90
CA SER A 29 9.16 3.20 -3.18
C SER A 29 9.27 1.91 -4.00
N ARG A 30 10.47 1.33 -4.12
CA ARG A 30 10.67 0.06 -4.85
C ARG A 30 9.94 -1.10 -4.18
N SER A 31 9.97 -1.18 -2.86
CA SER A 31 9.26 -2.22 -2.11
C SER A 31 7.75 -2.10 -2.29
N ALA A 32 7.21 -0.87 -2.19
CA ALA A 32 5.80 -0.59 -2.39
C ALA A 32 5.32 -0.97 -3.80
N ILE A 33 6.04 -0.52 -4.84
CA ILE A 33 5.73 -0.84 -6.24
C ILE A 33 5.81 -2.35 -6.49
N HIS A 34 6.80 -3.05 -5.93
CA HIS A 34 6.95 -4.49 -6.11
C HIS A 34 5.75 -5.28 -5.55
N ARG A 35 5.15 -4.84 -4.45
CA ARG A 35 3.95 -5.47 -3.91
C ARG A 35 2.77 -5.35 -4.87
N VAL A 36 2.51 -4.16 -5.40
CA VAL A 36 1.45 -3.96 -6.41
C VAL A 36 1.75 -4.77 -7.67
N GLU A 37 3.00 -4.77 -8.16
CA GLU A 37 3.41 -5.50 -9.38
C GLU A 37 3.14 -7.01 -9.29
N GLN A 38 3.14 -7.57 -8.11
CA GLN A 38 2.93 -9.00 -7.89
C GLN A 38 1.50 -9.44 -8.21
N TYR A 39 0.51 -8.59 -7.96
CA TYR A 39 -0.92 -8.92 -8.07
C TYR A 39 -1.69 -8.04 -9.07
N ALA A 40 -1.19 -6.84 -9.37
CA ALA A 40 -1.78 -5.89 -10.30
C ALA A 40 -0.69 -5.20 -11.15
N PRO A 41 0.06 -5.93 -11.99
CA PRO A 41 1.19 -5.40 -12.74
C PRO A 41 0.80 -4.30 -13.73
N GLU A 42 -0.43 -4.30 -14.23
CA GLU A 42 -0.96 -3.28 -15.15
C GLU A 42 -1.05 -1.90 -14.53
N VAL A 43 -1.27 -1.83 -13.21
CA VAL A 43 -1.44 -0.56 -12.48
C VAL A 43 -0.12 0.19 -12.30
N VAL A 44 1.00 -0.53 -12.25
CA VAL A 44 2.33 0.00 -11.88
C VAL A 44 2.77 1.19 -12.75
N SER A 45 2.40 1.20 -14.03
CA SER A 45 2.79 2.28 -14.94
C SER A 45 2.07 3.61 -14.68
N GLY A 46 0.94 3.58 -13.98
CA GLY A 46 0.08 4.73 -13.72
C GLY A 46 0.14 5.27 -12.30
N ILE A 47 0.99 4.71 -11.44
CA ILE A 47 1.08 5.10 -10.03
C ILE A 47 2.48 5.55 -9.63
N VAL A 48 2.53 6.43 -8.62
CA VAL A 48 3.77 6.86 -7.95
C VAL A 48 3.61 6.67 -6.46
N TYR A 49 4.58 6.03 -5.83
CA TYR A 49 4.60 5.84 -4.38
C TYR A 49 4.53 7.18 -3.64
N ASP A 50 3.61 7.28 -2.69
CA ASP A 50 3.47 8.41 -1.78
C ASP A 50 3.88 8.00 -0.37
N GLU A 51 3.12 7.11 0.29
CA GLU A 51 3.33 6.83 1.71
C GLU A 51 2.94 5.40 2.10
N TRP A 52 3.71 4.79 3.04
CA TRP A 52 3.30 3.63 3.82
C TRP A 52 2.42 4.10 4.98
N LEU A 53 1.16 3.69 5.00
CA LEU A 53 0.22 4.04 6.07
C LEU A 53 0.24 3.01 7.20
N VAL A 54 0.34 1.72 6.83
CA VAL A 54 0.44 0.60 7.78
C VAL A 54 1.47 -0.40 7.28
N GLU A 55 2.23 -0.94 8.20
CA GLU A 55 3.15 -2.06 7.98
C GLU A 55 3.29 -2.82 9.31
N THR A 56 2.62 -3.94 9.44
CA THR A 56 2.62 -4.77 10.64
C THR A 56 3.37 -6.10 10.49
N HIS A 57 3.95 -6.37 9.31
CA HIS A 57 4.74 -7.56 9.04
C HIS A 57 5.98 -7.62 9.94
N GLY A 58 5.84 -8.19 11.10
CA GLY A 58 6.92 -8.32 12.10
C GLY A 58 6.91 -9.66 12.82
N GLY A 59 5.96 -10.52 12.48
CA GLY A 59 5.82 -11.85 13.07
C GLY A 59 6.85 -12.86 12.52
N PHE A 60 7.05 -13.96 13.25
CA PHE A 60 7.96 -15.05 12.87
C PHE A 60 7.55 -15.74 11.55
N HIS A 61 6.28 -15.63 11.15
CA HIS A 61 5.70 -16.24 9.93
C HIS A 61 5.49 -15.24 8.79
N GLY A 62 5.80 -13.94 8.98
CA GLY A 62 5.55 -12.90 7.97
C GLY A 62 4.10 -12.41 7.95
N ASP A 63 3.24 -12.92 8.84
CA ASP A 63 1.85 -12.52 8.96
C ASP A 63 1.74 -11.03 9.31
N GLY A 64 0.79 -10.33 8.70
CA GLY A 64 0.56 -8.93 8.97
C GLY A 64 -0.22 -8.21 7.88
N ASP A 65 -0.47 -6.94 8.15
CA ASP A 65 -1.19 -6.05 7.25
C ASP A 65 -0.28 -4.98 6.69
N THR A 66 -0.52 -4.65 5.44
CA THR A 66 0.13 -3.54 4.74
C THR A 66 -0.93 -2.64 4.13
N LEU A 67 -0.79 -1.34 4.29
CA LEU A 67 -1.56 -0.34 3.56
C LEU A 67 -0.62 0.72 3.02
N ILE A 68 -0.67 0.93 1.71
CA ILE A 68 0.19 1.85 0.98
C ILE A 68 -0.67 2.81 0.17
N ARG A 69 -0.30 4.09 0.18
CA ARG A 69 -0.91 5.12 -0.66
C ARG A 69 0.00 5.46 -1.83
N PHE A 70 -0.64 5.66 -2.99
CA PHE A 70 0.01 6.07 -4.23
C PHE A 70 -0.74 7.25 -4.85
N ASP A 71 0.00 8.18 -5.45
CA ASP A 71 -0.56 9.16 -6.36
C ASP A 71 -0.79 8.53 -7.74
N VAL A 72 -1.91 8.85 -8.37
CA VAL A 72 -2.25 8.36 -9.72
C VAL A 72 -1.81 9.38 -10.77
N THR A 73 -0.99 8.94 -11.71
CA THR A 73 -0.48 9.73 -12.83
C THR A 73 -1.15 9.39 -14.16
N ASP A 74 -1.67 8.16 -14.29
CA ASP A 74 -2.45 7.71 -15.43
C ASP A 74 -3.68 6.93 -14.95
N PRO A 75 -4.87 7.52 -14.94
CA PRO A 75 -6.10 6.86 -14.50
C PRO A 75 -6.55 5.70 -15.40
N SER A 76 -6.08 5.62 -16.64
CA SER A 76 -6.51 4.56 -17.58
C SER A 76 -6.04 3.16 -17.16
N VAL A 77 -5.05 3.05 -16.27
CA VAL A 77 -4.60 1.75 -15.73
C VAL A 77 -5.64 1.08 -14.83
N PHE A 78 -6.70 1.79 -14.43
CA PHE A 78 -7.79 1.29 -13.59
C PHE A 78 -9.07 0.97 -14.38
N ASP A 79 -9.04 0.98 -15.72
CA ASP A 79 -10.23 0.76 -16.56
C ASP A 79 -10.86 -0.63 -16.34
N ASP A 80 -10.08 -1.62 -15.91
CA ASP A 80 -10.53 -2.98 -15.61
C ASP A 80 -10.98 -3.18 -14.13
N PHE A 81 -10.93 -2.13 -13.29
CA PHE A 81 -11.40 -2.21 -11.92
C PHE A 81 -12.93 -2.25 -11.88
N CYS A 82 -13.45 -2.96 -10.88
CA CYS A 82 -14.89 -2.98 -10.62
C CYS A 82 -15.38 -1.60 -10.19
N ALA A 83 -16.55 -1.21 -10.70
CA ALA A 83 -17.18 0.05 -10.29
C ALA A 83 -17.71 -0.04 -8.85
N PRO A 84 -17.81 1.10 -8.13
CA PRO A 84 -18.46 1.13 -6.83
C PRO A 84 -19.93 0.66 -6.89
N PRO A 85 -20.53 0.15 -5.80
CA PRO A 85 -19.92 0.00 -4.48
C PRO A 85 -18.94 -1.19 -4.40
N PHE A 86 -18.06 -1.18 -3.40
CA PHE A 86 -17.18 -2.32 -3.13
C PHE A 86 -18.03 -3.53 -2.70
N GLU A 87 -17.91 -4.62 -3.45
CA GLU A 87 -18.62 -5.87 -3.18
C GLU A 87 -17.61 -7.01 -3.03
N SER A 88 -17.42 -7.49 -1.79
CA SER A 88 -16.59 -8.67 -1.58
C SER A 88 -17.29 -9.91 -2.14
N THR A 89 -16.64 -10.60 -3.07
CA THR A 89 -17.08 -11.91 -3.57
C THR A 89 -16.59 -13.06 -2.69
N ILE A 90 -15.86 -12.77 -1.62
CA ILE A 90 -15.25 -13.76 -0.73
C ILE A 90 -16.14 -13.91 0.50
N GLU A 91 -16.65 -15.13 0.71
CA GLU A 91 -17.34 -15.50 1.93
C GLU A 91 -16.32 -15.66 3.07
N ILE A 92 -16.23 -14.66 3.95
CA ILE A 92 -15.52 -14.79 5.22
C ILE A 92 -16.47 -15.48 6.21
N PRO A 93 -16.03 -16.53 6.94
CA PRO A 93 -16.88 -17.18 7.90
C PRO A 93 -17.43 -16.21 8.95
N THR A 94 -18.75 -16.19 9.09
CA THR A 94 -19.52 -15.22 9.90
C THR A 94 -19.29 -15.33 11.42
N GLU A 95 -18.45 -16.22 11.88
CA GLU A 95 -18.19 -16.38 13.32
C GLU A 95 -17.58 -15.11 13.96
N ASN A 96 -17.06 -14.19 13.14
CA ASN A 96 -16.43 -12.95 13.60
C ASN A 96 -17.10 -11.67 13.07
N GLU A 97 -18.23 -11.74 12.36
CA GLU A 97 -18.90 -10.56 11.75
C GLU A 97 -17.94 -9.65 10.92
N MET A 98 -16.81 -10.20 10.46
CA MET A 98 -15.86 -9.43 9.66
C MET A 98 -16.24 -9.51 8.19
N THR A 99 -16.52 -8.36 7.59
CA THR A 99 -16.53 -8.18 6.14
C THR A 99 -15.12 -7.77 5.68
N VAL A 100 -14.83 -7.92 4.38
CA VAL A 100 -13.54 -7.46 3.84
C VAL A 100 -13.38 -5.96 4.06
N GLU A 101 -14.46 -5.18 3.98
CA GLU A 101 -14.46 -3.74 4.29
C GLU A 101 -14.04 -3.48 5.73
N ASN A 102 -14.56 -4.26 6.67
CA ASN A 102 -14.17 -4.16 8.07
C ASN A 102 -12.70 -4.56 8.29
N LEU A 103 -12.19 -5.52 7.53
CA LEU A 103 -10.79 -5.95 7.62
C LEU A 103 -9.85 -4.81 7.22
N VAL A 104 -10.12 -4.13 6.11
CA VAL A 104 -9.36 -2.94 5.67
C VAL A 104 -9.49 -1.80 6.67
N LEU A 105 -10.67 -1.57 7.25
CA LEU A 105 -10.92 -0.49 8.20
C LEU A 105 -10.38 -0.78 9.61
N PHE A 106 -10.43 -2.03 10.06
CA PHE A 106 -9.95 -2.40 11.42
C PHE A 106 -8.45 -2.59 11.51
N SER A 107 -7.80 -2.96 10.41
CA SER A 107 -6.34 -3.11 10.39
C SER A 107 -5.62 -1.77 10.46
N THR A 108 -6.35 -0.67 10.26
CA THR A 108 -5.69 0.62 10.11
C THR A 108 -6.37 1.69 10.95
N ASP A 109 -5.61 2.36 11.82
CA ASP A 109 -5.95 3.69 12.34
C ASP A 109 -5.80 4.77 11.23
N ALA A 110 -5.54 4.34 9.98
CA ALA A 110 -5.34 5.24 8.86
C ALA A 110 -6.69 5.74 8.34
N GLU A 111 -6.82 7.05 8.16
CA GLU A 111 -7.98 7.66 7.50
C GLU A 111 -7.88 7.39 5.99
N ILE A 112 -8.66 6.41 5.50
CA ILE A 112 -8.92 6.22 4.07
C ILE A 112 -10.32 6.74 3.73
N PRO A 113 -10.55 7.23 2.49
CA PRO A 113 -11.90 7.59 2.04
C PRO A 113 -12.82 6.37 2.08
N ASP A 114 -14.14 6.62 2.05
CA ASP A 114 -15.16 5.56 2.10
C ASP A 114 -14.93 4.52 0.98
N PRO A 115 -14.63 3.26 1.29
CA PRO A 115 -14.40 2.22 0.29
C PRO A 115 -15.58 1.98 -0.65
N GLU A 116 -16.82 2.29 -0.22
CA GLU A 116 -18.01 2.16 -1.06
C GLU A 116 -18.00 3.10 -2.28
N THR A 117 -17.13 4.12 -2.29
CA THR A 117 -17.01 5.07 -3.41
C THR A 117 -15.84 4.75 -4.35
N ALA A 118 -14.99 3.80 -3.99
CA ALA A 118 -13.81 3.44 -4.76
C ALA A 118 -14.12 2.53 -5.95
N TYR A 119 -13.37 2.70 -7.05
CA TYR A 119 -13.17 1.62 -8.00
C TYR A 119 -12.25 0.59 -7.36
N TRP A 120 -12.52 -0.70 -7.53
CA TRP A 120 -11.85 -1.70 -6.72
C TRP A 120 -11.43 -2.95 -7.50
N MET A 121 -10.41 -3.60 -7.00
CA MET A 121 -10.03 -4.96 -7.32
C MET A 121 -9.78 -5.76 -6.04
N LEU A 122 -9.99 -7.06 -6.13
CA LEU A 122 -9.77 -7.99 -5.02
C LEU A 122 -9.11 -9.25 -5.56
N ASP A 123 -7.96 -9.62 -5.02
CA ASP A 123 -7.30 -10.90 -5.27
C ASP A 123 -7.17 -11.69 -3.96
N ALA A 124 -7.71 -12.89 -3.95
CA ALA A 124 -7.63 -13.82 -2.83
C ALA A 124 -6.69 -14.96 -3.20
N HIS A 125 -5.55 -15.01 -2.58
CA HIS A 125 -4.49 -15.98 -2.89
C HIS A 125 -4.15 -16.90 -1.72
N GLY A 126 -5.03 -16.97 -0.73
CA GLY A 126 -4.93 -17.92 0.37
C GLY A 126 -5.10 -19.37 -0.07
N PRO A 127 -4.81 -20.35 0.82
CA PRO A 127 -5.07 -21.76 0.56
C PRO A 127 -6.55 -22.00 0.21
N ALA A 128 -6.83 -23.00 -0.63
CA ALA A 128 -8.19 -23.31 -1.08
C ALA A 128 -9.20 -23.57 0.07
N SER A 129 -8.71 -23.96 1.26
CA SER A 129 -9.52 -24.17 2.46
C SER A 129 -9.86 -22.86 3.21
N ILE A 130 -9.07 -21.82 3.03
CA ILE A 130 -9.21 -20.50 3.66
C ILE A 130 -8.73 -19.41 2.67
N PRO A 131 -9.44 -19.21 1.54
CA PRO A 131 -9.00 -18.30 0.49
C PRO A 131 -8.84 -16.86 0.94
N TRP A 132 -9.54 -16.48 2.00
CA TRP A 132 -9.48 -15.16 2.62
C TRP A 132 -8.27 -14.95 3.55
N ALA A 133 -7.45 -15.97 3.80
CA ALA A 133 -6.27 -15.83 4.66
C ALA A 133 -5.23 -14.88 4.08
N ASN A 134 -5.11 -14.81 2.75
CA ASN A 134 -4.21 -13.89 2.08
C ASN A 134 -5.01 -13.10 1.04
N LEU A 135 -5.08 -11.80 1.20
CA LEU A 135 -5.86 -10.89 0.38
C LEU A 135 -5.01 -9.73 -0.12
N SER A 136 -5.23 -9.33 -1.37
CA SER A 136 -4.77 -8.06 -1.91
C SER A 136 -5.97 -7.26 -2.43
N ILE A 137 -6.09 -6.02 -1.99
CA ILE A 137 -7.20 -5.13 -2.36
C ILE A 137 -6.62 -3.83 -2.89
N GLY A 138 -7.04 -3.46 -4.10
CA GLY A 138 -6.77 -2.15 -4.68
C GLY A 138 -8.02 -1.28 -4.62
N LEU A 139 -7.91 -0.06 -4.11
CA LEU A 139 -8.98 0.93 -4.05
C LEU A 139 -8.52 2.21 -4.77
N TYR A 140 -9.18 2.54 -5.87
CA TYR A 140 -8.90 3.74 -6.65
C TYR A 140 -10.00 4.78 -6.49
N TYR A 141 -9.62 6.01 -6.12
CA TYR A 141 -10.47 7.17 -5.94
C TYR A 141 -10.18 8.21 -7.02
N PRO A 142 -11.02 8.29 -8.08
CA PRO A 142 -10.72 9.15 -9.23
C PRO A 142 -10.78 10.65 -8.92
N GLU A 143 -11.60 11.09 -7.98
CA GLU A 143 -11.70 12.51 -7.60
C GLU A 143 -10.44 13.01 -6.89
N GLU A 144 -9.84 12.18 -6.05
CA GLU A 144 -8.61 12.45 -5.31
C GLU A 144 -7.35 12.12 -6.12
N GLN A 145 -7.48 11.39 -7.22
CA GLN A 145 -6.39 10.81 -7.99
C GLN A 145 -5.45 9.98 -7.11
N THR A 146 -6.02 9.17 -6.22
CA THR A 146 -5.31 8.40 -5.21
C THR A 146 -5.66 6.93 -5.33
N PHE A 147 -4.65 6.07 -5.16
CA PHE A 147 -4.80 4.63 -5.14
C PHE A 147 -4.26 4.09 -3.83
N TYR A 148 -5.03 3.24 -3.16
CA TYR A 148 -4.64 2.53 -1.95
C TYR A 148 -4.47 1.05 -2.26
N TRP A 149 -3.37 0.50 -1.80
CA TRP A 149 -3.07 -0.93 -1.87
C TRP A 149 -3.04 -1.52 -0.47
N TYR A 150 -3.92 -2.46 -0.22
CA TYR A 150 -3.98 -3.22 1.03
C TYR A 150 -3.60 -4.68 0.78
N GLU A 151 -2.79 -5.23 1.67
CA GLU A 151 -2.47 -6.65 1.74
C GLU A 151 -2.67 -7.14 3.17
N SER A 152 -3.24 -8.33 3.31
CA SER A 152 -3.31 -9.08 4.56
C SER A 152 -2.81 -10.48 4.32
N ASP A 153 -1.80 -10.89 5.10
CA ASP A 153 -1.24 -12.23 5.12
C ASP A 153 -1.42 -12.83 6.53
N THR A 154 -1.99 -14.05 6.61
CA THR A 154 -2.24 -14.75 7.89
C THR A 154 -1.73 -16.20 7.90
#